data_6862a1378f2b6b028a5172d84f1d1642
#
_entry.id   6862a1378f2b6b028a5172d84f1d1642
#
_cell.length_a   1.000
_cell.length_b   1.000
_cell.length_c   1.000
_cell.angle_alpha   90.00
_cell.angle_beta   90.00
_cell.angle_gamma   90.00
#
_symmetry.space_group_name_H-M   'P 1'
#
loop_
_entity.id
_entity.type
_entity.pdbx_description
1 polymer ?
#
loop_
_entity_poly.entity_id
_entity_poly.type
_entity_poly.pdbx_seq_one_letter_code
_entity_poly.pdbx_strand_id
1 'polypeptide(L)'
;MGETLDRQLGLLRSQLVYRAIPWRGAQLRRFYRRFVPAGGLAFDVGAHLGNRVAAFRQLGARVVALEPQPDFVRQLQRRFGGDPGVTLLPQALGRAPGRARLMVSPRTPTVTTLSGDFIERAGASPSFKGVSWQAGPQVDVATLDGLIARHGQPDFVKIDVEGFELEVLMGASRPLPALSFEFLPAMRDVALACIDRLEALAGPGHYRYAVSMGEQLQLLRPQGEPADALREWLHALPHDGPSGDVHAWGPGAGSGTRR
;
A
#
# COMPACT_ATOMS: atom_id res chain seq x y z
N MET A 1 10.07 0.24 -30.70
CA MET A 1 9.41 -1.09 -30.71
C MET A 1 9.76 -1.92 -29.47
N GLY A 2 10.99 -1.93 -28.96
CA GLY A 2 11.41 -2.69 -27.79
C GLY A 2 10.71 -2.31 -26.47
N GLU A 3 10.58 -1.02 -26.17
CA GLU A 3 9.95 -0.52 -24.92
C GLU A 3 8.47 -0.92 -24.77
N THR A 4 7.72 -0.95 -25.87
CA THR A 4 6.31 -1.37 -25.86
C THR A 4 6.18 -2.86 -25.57
N LEU A 5 7.11 -3.68 -26.06
CA LEU A 5 7.14 -5.12 -25.84
C LEU A 5 7.54 -5.43 -24.39
N ASP A 6 8.57 -4.79 -23.86
CA ASP A 6 9.00 -4.95 -22.46
C ASP A 6 7.88 -4.59 -21.48
N ARG A 7 7.16 -3.49 -21.75
CA ARG A 7 6.01 -3.05 -20.97
C ARG A 7 4.85 -4.06 -21.01
N GLN A 8 4.56 -4.62 -22.18
CA GLN A 8 3.53 -5.66 -22.32
C GLN A 8 3.91 -6.95 -21.59
N LEU A 9 5.17 -7.38 -21.69
CA LEU A 9 5.67 -8.53 -20.96
C LEU A 9 5.64 -8.35 -19.44
N GLY A 10 6.02 -7.15 -18.94
CA GLY A 10 5.93 -6.81 -17.52
C GLY A 10 4.50 -6.87 -16.99
N LEU A 11 3.54 -6.33 -17.75
CA LEU A 11 2.10 -6.39 -17.39
C LEU A 11 1.56 -7.83 -17.41
N LEU A 12 1.93 -8.64 -18.39
CA LEU A 12 1.55 -10.05 -18.47
C LEU A 12 2.12 -10.86 -17.30
N ARG A 13 3.39 -10.62 -16.95
CA ARG A 13 4.04 -11.25 -15.80
C ARG A 13 3.32 -10.89 -14.48
N SER A 14 3.00 -9.62 -14.28
CA SER A 14 2.22 -9.17 -13.11
C SER A 14 0.86 -9.87 -13.05
N GLN A 15 0.14 -9.96 -14.19
CA GLN A 15 -1.15 -10.66 -14.24
C GLN A 15 -1.02 -12.14 -13.91
N LEU A 16 -0.01 -12.83 -14.41
CA LEU A 16 0.22 -14.25 -14.13
C LEU A 16 0.54 -14.48 -12.66
N VAL A 17 1.46 -13.71 -12.08
CA VAL A 17 1.86 -13.84 -10.67
C VAL A 17 0.68 -13.58 -9.72
N TYR A 18 -0.11 -12.52 -9.97
CA TYR A 18 -1.16 -12.09 -9.05
C TYR A 18 -2.54 -12.72 -9.29
N ARG A 19 -2.79 -13.34 -10.47
CA ARG A 19 -4.07 -14.01 -10.79
C ARG A 19 -4.01 -15.54 -10.77
N ALA A 20 -2.82 -16.13 -10.79
CA ALA A 20 -2.65 -17.58 -10.94
C ALA A 20 -3.03 -18.41 -9.70
N ILE A 21 -3.30 -17.78 -8.55
CA ILE A 21 -3.60 -18.49 -7.31
C ILE A 21 -5.10 -18.37 -7.00
N PRO A 22 -5.94 -19.38 -7.31
CA PRO A 22 -7.40 -19.28 -7.16
C PRO A 22 -7.89 -19.00 -5.74
N TRP A 23 -7.19 -19.52 -4.72
CA TRP A 23 -7.56 -19.33 -3.30
C TRP A 23 -7.04 -18.04 -2.67
N ARG A 24 -6.22 -17.26 -3.39
CA ARG A 24 -5.64 -16.01 -2.86
C ARG A 24 -6.70 -14.99 -2.45
N GLY A 25 -7.76 -14.88 -3.23
CA GLY A 25 -8.88 -14.00 -2.90
C GLY A 25 -9.55 -14.35 -1.57
N ALA A 26 -9.72 -15.64 -1.28
CA ALA A 26 -10.28 -16.09 -0.01
C ALA A 26 -9.34 -15.84 1.17
N GLN A 27 -8.03 -16.01 0.97
CA GLN A 27 -7.01 -15.69 1.97
C GLN A 27 -6.97 -14.19 2.28
N LEU A 28 -6.98 -13.32 1.24
CA LEU A 28 -7.04 -11.87 1.39
C LEU A 28 -8.30 -11.44 2.18
N ARG A 29 -9.48 -11.96 1.84
CA ARG A 29 -10.71 -11.68 2.59
C ARG A 29 -10.60 -12.09 4.05
N ARG A 30 -10.13 -13.31 4.32
CA ARG A 30 -9.96 -13.82 5.69
C ARG A 30 -9.01 -12.93 6.49
N PHE A 31 -7.90 -12.51 5.88
CA PHE A 31 -6.90 -11.66 6.50
C PHE A 31 -7.46 -10.26 6.81
N TYR A 32 -8.04 -9.58 5.80
CA TYR A 32 -8.50 -8.21 5.95
C TYR A 32 -9.81 -8.05 6.71
N ARG A 33 -10.57 -9.12 6.94
CA ARG A 33 -11.81 -9.08 7.74
C ARG A 33 -11.62 -8.48 9.13
N ARG A 34 -10.42 -8.58 9.69
CA ARG A 34 -10.08 -7.99 11.00
C ARG A 34 -10.00 -6.47 10.99
N PHE A 35 -9.72 -5.86 9.82
CA PHE A 35 -9.52 -4.42 9.67
C PHE A 35 -10.66 -3.75 8.93
N VAL A 36 -11.33 -4.47 8.04
CA VAL A 36 -12.35 -3.94 7.12
C VAL A 36 -13.70 -4.53 7.50
N PRO A 37 -14.56 -3.79 8.21
CA PRO A 37 -15.90 -4.24 8.56
C PRO A 37 -16.82 -4.26 7.32
N ALA A 38 -17.88 -5.08 7.38
CA ALA A 38 -18.92 -5.06 6.37
C ALA A 38 -19.63 -3.69 6.36
N GLY A 39 -19.86 -3.13 5.15
CA GLY A 39 -20.39 -1.78 4.98
C GLY A 39 -19.42 -0.64 5.26
N GLY A 40 -18.18 -0.97 5.69
CA GLY A 40 -17.14 0.00 5.97
C GLY A 40 -16.56 0.66 4.72
N LEU A 41 -15.56 1.51 4.92
CA LEU A 41 -14.81 2.20 3.87
C LEU A 41 -13.33 1.82 3.94
N ALA A 42 -12.76 1.37 2.82
CA ALA A 42 -11.34 1.11 2.71
C ALA A 42 -10.71 1.98 1.61
N PHE A 43 -9.51 2.48 1.88
CA PHE A 43 -8.66 3.10 0.86
C PHE A 43 -7.55 2.12 0.47
N ASP A 44 -7.34 1.93 -0.84
CA ASP A 44 -6.28 1.11 -1.42
C ASP A 44 -5.36 2.03 -2.23
N VAL A 45 -4.25 2.43 -1.63
CA VAL A 45 -3.28 3.37 -2.20
C VAL A 45 -2.14 2.58 -2.84
N GLY A 46 -2.03 2.66 -4.17
CA GLY A 46 -1.23 1.76 -4.98
C GLY A 46 -2.02 0.48 -5.34
N ALA A 47 -3.23 0.65 -5.88
CA ALA A 47 -4.18 -0.46 -6.08
C ALA A 47 -3.73 -1.49 -7.13
N HIS A 48 -2.77 -1.15 -8.00
CA HIS A 48 -2.16 -2.03 -9.00
C HIS A 48 -3.22 -2.81 -9.83
N LEU A 49 -3.30 -4.14 -9.71
CA LEU A 49 -4.29 -5.00 -10.39
C LEU A 49 -5.63 -5.14 -9.63
N GLY A 50 -5.75 -4.51 -8.47
CA GLY A 50 -6.98 -4.46 -7.67
C GLY A 50 -7.32 -5.76 -6.94
N ASN A 51 -6.34 -6.54 -6.52
CA ASN A 51 -6.59 -7.75 -5.75
C ASN A 51 -7.12 -7.43 -4.34
N ARG A 52 -6.59 -6.39 -3.71
CA ARG A 52 -7.06 -5.89 -2.42
C ARG A 52 -8.41 -5.20 -2.57
N VAL A 53 -8.63 -4.42 -3.64
CA VAL A 53 -9.95 -3.86 -4.00
C VAL A 53 -11.01 -4.97 -4.05
N ALA A 54 -10.75 -6.07 -4.78
CA ALA A 54 -11.66 -7.21 -4.86
C ALA A 54 -11.94 -7.85 -3.49
N ALA A 55 -10.91 -7.99 -2.65
CA ALA A 55 -11.06 -8.55 -1.31
C ALA A 55 -11.92 -7.65 -0.41
N PHE A 56 -11.70 -6.34 -0.41
CA PHE A 56 -12.49 -5.36 0.36
C PHE A 56 -13.94 -5.32 -0.13
N ARG A 57 -14.17 -5.34 -1.46
CA ARG A 57 -15.54 -5.41 -2.01
C ARG A 57 -16.25 -6.69 -1.59
N GLN A 58 -15.56 -7.84 -1.59
CA GLN A 58 -16.15 -9.11 -1.13
C GLN A 58 -16.41 -9.16 0.38
N LEU A 59 -15.79 -8.27 1.17
CA LEU A 59 -16.14 -8.03 2.57
C LEU A 59 -17.35 -7.11 2.74
N GLY A 60 -17.89 -6.55 1.65
CA GLY A 60 -19.02 -5.62 1.66
C GLY A 60 -18.62 -4.16 1.87
N ALA A 61 -17.33 -3.83 1.87
CA ALA A 61 -16.87 -2.46 2.05
C ALA A 61 -17.01 -1.62 0.77
N ARG A 62 -17.19 -0.30 0.92
CA ARG A 62 -16.91 0.67 -0.14
C ARG A 62 -15.40 0.84 -0.26
N VAL A 63 -14.90 1.04 -1.49
CA VAL A 63 -13.46 1.14 -1.73
C VAL A 63 -13.14 2.39 -2.53
N VAL A 64 -12.18 3.18 -2.06
CA VAL A 64 -11.51 4.21 -2.85
C VAL A 64 -10.13 3.65 -3.23
N ALA A 65 -9.94 3.39 -4.51
CA ALA A 65 -8.72 2.80 -5.04
C ALA A 65 -7.93 3.84 -5.85
N LEU A 66 -6.68 4.05 -5.47
CA LEU A 66 -5.77 5.00 -6.11
C LEU A 66 -4.68 4.25 -6.85
N GLU A 67 -4.50 4.61 -8.11
CA GLU A 67 -3.46 4.03 -8.95
C GLU A 67 -3.02 5.08 -9.98
N PRO A 68 -1.78 5.58 -9.92
CA PRO A 68 -1.33 6.62 -10.85
C PRO A 68 -0.89 6.09 -12.21
N GLN A 69 -0.57 4.79 -12.36
CA GLN A 69 -0.07 4.24 -13.62
C GLN A 69 -1.22 4.02 -14.62
N PRO A 70 -1.19 4.65 -15.82
CA PRO A 70 -2.30 4.55 -16.78
C PRO A 70 -2.66 3.12 -17.21
N ASP A 71 -1.68 2.22 -17.24
CA ASP A 71 -1.92 0.82 -17.64
C ASP A 71 -2.75 0.06 -16.59
N PHE A 72 -2.45 0.26 -15.31
CA PHE A 72 -3.22 -0.34 -14.23
C PHE A 72 -4.56 0.35 -14.05
N VAL A 73 -4.63 1.67 -14.22
CA VAL A 73 -5.92 2.40 -14.25
C VAL A 73 -6.87 1.79 -15.27
N ARG A 74 -6.42 1.52 -16.51
CA ARG A 74 -7.25 0.88 -17.53
C ARG A 74 -7.72 -0.52 -17.12
N GLN A 75 -6.87 -1.29 -16.43
CA GLN A 75 -7.25 -2.62 -15.94
C GLN A 75 -8.24 -2.56 -14.79
N LEU A 76 -8.03 -1.63 -13.84
CA LEU A 76 -8.97 -1.38 -12.75
C LEU A 76 -10.32 -0.93 -13.28
N GLN A 77 -10.33 -0.02 -14.26
CA GLN A 77 -11.56 0.46 -14.91
C GLN A 77 -12.34 -0.68 -15.58
N ARG A 78 -11.65 -1.60 -16.29
CA ARG A 78 -12.29 -2.78 -16.89
C ARG A 78 -12.87 -3.73 -15.86
N ARG A 79 -12.21 -3.84 -14.70
CA ARG A 79 -12.58 -4.80 -13.65
C ARG A 79 -13.65 -4.28 -12.69
N PHE A 80 -13.59 -3.00 -12.37
CA PHE A 80 -14.40 -2.39 -11.30
C PHE A 80 -15.17 -1.16 -11.73
N GLY A 81 -15.04 -0.68 -12.98
CA GLY A 81 -15.68 0.56 -13.43
C GLY A 81 -17.23 0.52 -13.41
N GLY A 82 -17.82 -0.67 -13.37
CA GLY A 82 -19.26 -0.86 -13.19
C GLY A 82 -19.70 -1.16 -11.75
N ASP A 83 -18.78 -1.25 -10.79
CA ASP A 83 -19.13 -1.51 -9.38
C ASP A 83 -19.39 -0.19 -8.64
N PRO A 84 -20.64 0.12 -8.24
CA PRO A 84 -20.96 1.38 -7.54
C PRO A 84 -20.30 1.52 -6.17
N GLY A 85 -19.77 0.44 -5.62
CA GLY A 85 -19.01 0.45 -4.37
C GLY A 85 -17.52 0.72 -4.53
N VAL A 86 -17.03 0.98 -5.76
CA VAL A 86 -15.62 1.28 -6.04
C VAL A 86 -15.49 2.65 -6.68
N THR A 87 -14.71 3.51 -6.08
CA THR A 87 -14.26 4.77 -6.66
C THR A 87 -12.81 4.61 -7.11
N LEU A 88 -12.54 4.74 -8.41
CA LEU A 88 -11.20 4.66 -8.99
C LEU A 88 -10.65 6.07 -9.22
N LEU A 89 -9.48 6.36 -8.68
CA LEU A 89 -8.81 7.65 -8.79
C LEU A 89 -7.44 7.47 -9.47
N PRO A 90 -7.24 8.04 -10.68
CA PRO A 90 -5.98 7.92 -11.42
C PRO A 90 -4.95 8.94 -10.90
N GLN A 91 -4.64 8.89 -9.62
CA GLN A 91 -3.76 9.84 -8.95
C GLN A 91 -2.91 9.15 -7.87
N ALA A 92 -1.84 9.80 -7.47
CA ALA A 92 -1.01 9.40 -6.33
C ALA A 92 -1.44 10.15 -5.06
N LEU A 93 -0.90 9.74 -3.92
CA LEU A 93 -0.96 10.50 -2.66
C LEU A 93 0.41 10.98 -2.25
N GLY A 94 0.43 12.11 -1.54
CA GLY A 94 1.62 12.68 -0.95
C GLY A 94 1.28 13.68 0.16
N ARG A 95 2.30 14.39 0.66
CA ARG A 95 2.16 15.36 1.78
C ARG A 95 1.36 16.60 1.43
N ALA A 96 1.32 16.97 0.14
CA ALA A 96 0.61 18.16 -0.35
C ALA A 96 0.01 17.86 -1.73
N PRO A 97 -1.09 18.54 -2.10
CA PRO A 97 -1.64 18.45 -3.45
C PRO A 97 -0.67 19.02 -4.47
N GLY A 98 -0.63 18.44 -5.67
CA GLY A 98 0.24 18.91 -6.74
C GLY A 98 0.31 17.97 -7.92
N ARG A 99 1.43 18.01 -8.63
CA ARG A 99 1.76 17.08 -9.72
C ARG A 99 3.17 16.56 -9.54
N ALA A 100 3.36 15.27 -9.82
CA ALA A 100 4.65 14.64 -9.74
C ALA A 100 4.89 13.74 -10.97
N ARG A 101 6.14 13.48 -11.29
CA ARG A 101 6.52 12.57 -12.36
C ARG A 101 6.76 11.18 -11.81
N LEU A 102 6.02 10.21 -12.33
CA LEU A 102 6.28 8.80 -12.03
C LEU A 102 7.64 8.37 -12.60
N MET A 103 8.35 7.57 -11.85
CA MET A 103 9.50 6.81 -12.32
C MET A 103 9.04 5.37 -12.54
N VAL A 104 8.97 4.96 -13.80
CA VAL A 104 8.40 3.67 -14.20
C VAL A 104 9.48 2.66 -14.52
N SER A 105 9.25 1.41 -14.11
CA SER A 105 10.07 0.29 -14.52
C SER A 105 9.32 -0.54 -15.57
N PRO A 106 9.71 -0.51 -16.85
CA PRO A 106 8.94 -1.17 -17.93
C PRO A 106 8.83 -2.67 -17.75
N ARG A 107 9.89 -3.33 -17.31
CA ARG A 107 9.94 -4.79 -17.11
C ARG A 107 9.36 -5.24 -15.76
N THR A 108 9.34 -4.34 -14.78
CA THR A 108 8.85 -4.63 -13.43
C THR A 108 7.93 -3.49 -12.97
N PRO A 109 6.75 -3.33 -13.60
CA PRO A 109 5.88 -2.18 -13.36
C PRO A 109 5.35 -2.09 -11.92
N THR A 110 5.49 -3.16 -11.13
CA THR A 110 5.16 -3.21 -9.70
C THR A 110 6.02 -2.28 -8.85
N VAL A 111 7.26 -1.99 -9.27
CA VAL A 111 8.20 -1.11 -8.54
C VAL A 111 8.23 0.31 -9.09
N THR A 112 7.13 0.76 -9.69
CA THR A 112 6.96 2.16 -10.11
C THR A 112 6.77 3.04 -8.89
N THR A 113 7.51 4.15 -8.82
CA THR A 113 7.56 4.99 -7.61
C THR A 113 7.57 6.49 -7.95
N LEU A 114 7.26 7.32 -6.95
CA LEU A 114 7.56 8.76 -6.93
C LEU A 114 8.83 9.08 -6.13
N SER A 115 9.43 8.11 -5.46
CA SER A 115 10.61 8.30 -4.60
C SER A 115 11.91 8.16 -5.39
N GLY A 116 12.67 9.25 -5.50
CA GLY A 116 14.03 9.23 -6.05
C GLY A 116 14.99 8.46 -5.13
N ASP A 117 14.82 8.59 -3.81
CA ASP A 117 15.61 7.87 -2.80
C ASP A 117 15.40 6.34 -2.91
N PHE A 118 14.15 5.90 -3.15
CA PHE A 118 13.87 4.49 -3.42
C PHE A 118 14.68 3.97 -4.61
N ILE A 119 14.71 4.70 -5.72
CA ILE A 119 15.42 4.28 -6.93
C ILE A 119 16.92 4.14 -6.67
N GLU A 120 17.52 5.11 -5.98
CA GLU A 120 18.95 5.10 -5.65
C GLU A 120 19.30 3.89 -4.77
N ARG A 121 18.56 3.69 -3.69
CA ARG A 121 18.79 2.62 -2.70
C ARG A 121 18.42 1.24 -3.24
N ALA A 122 17.30 1.13 -3.97
CA ALA A 122 16.91 -0.11 -4.63
C ALA A 122 17.93 -0.52 -5.70
N GLY A 123 18.48 0.44 -6.47
CA GLY A 123 19.51 0.16 -7.45
C GLY A 123 20.81 -0.43 -6.86
N ALA A 124 21.09 -0.16 -5.60
CA ALA A 124 22.21 -0.74 -4.86
C ALA A 124 21.89 -2.12 -4.22
N SER A 125 20.62 -2.50 -4.15
CA SER A 125 20.20 -3.75 -3.49
C SER A 125 20.21 -4.95 -4.45
N PRO A 126 20.75 -6.11 -4.03
CA PRO A 126 20.69 -7.34 -4.82
C PRO A 126 19.27 -7.79 -5.21
N SER A 127 18.27 -7.46 -4.39
CA SER A 127 16.86 -7.81 -4.62
C SER A 127 16.28 -7.11 -5.86
N PHE A 128 16.85 -6.00 -6.30
CA PHE A 128 16.43 -5.21 -7.46
C PHE A 128 17.42 -5.33 -8.64
N LYS A 129 18.29 -6.34 -8.63
CA LYS A 129 19.25 -6.56 -9.70
C LYS A 129 18.58 -6.65 -11.07
N GLY A 130 18.97 -5.79 -12.00
CA GLY A 130 18.41 -5.74 -13.35
C GLY A 130 17.12 -4.94 -13.49
N VAL A 131 16.64 -4.33 -12.42
CA VAL A 131 15.55 -3.35 -12.47
C VAL A 131 16.12 -2.01 -12.92
N SER A 132 15.43 -1.33 -13.82
CA SER A 132 15.76 0.02 -14.27
C SER A 132 14.52 0.89 -14.26
N TRP A 133 14.71 2.17 -13.99
CA TRP A 133 13.64 3.17 -13.97
C TRP A 133 13.87 4.20 -15.04
N GLN A 134 12.79 4.69 -15.61
CA GLN A 134 12.79 5.80 -16.56
C GLN A 134 11.68 6.78 -16.22
N ALA A 135 11.81 8.02 -16.70
CA ALA A 135 10.80 9.05 -16.52
C ALA A 135 9.48 8.64 -17.21
N GLY A 136 8.44 8.52 -16.42
CA GLY A 136 7.08 8.20 -16.86
C GLY A 136 6.20 9.47 -16.98
N PRO A 137 4.87 9.29 -16.97
CA PRO A 137 3.92 10.42 -17.05
C PRO A 137 3.95 11.28 -15.80
N GLN A 138 3.54 12.54 -15.96
CA GLN A 138 3.11 13.36 -14.83
C GLN A 138 1.73 12.91 -14.36
N VAL A 139 1.55 12.81 -13.03
CA VAL A 139 0.30 12.42 -12.39
C VAL A 139 -0.09 13.45 -11.35
N ASP A 140 -1.39 13.56 -11.09
CA ASP A 140 -1.89 14.39 -10.01
C ASP A 140 -1.61 13.71 -8.66
N VAL A 141 -1.30 14.53 -7.66
CA VAL A 141 -1.06 14.12 -6.28
C VAL A 141 -2.11 14.75 -5.40
N ALA A 142 -2.80 13.94 -4.61
CA ALA A 142 -3.72 14.38 -3.56
C ALA A 142 -3.14 14.07 -2.17
N THR A 143 -3.91 14.36 -1.11
CA THR A 143 -3.55 14.02 0.27
C THR A 143 -4.57 13.08 0.91
N LEU A 144 -4.18 12.38 1.96
CA LEU A 144 -5.12 11.59 2.76
C LEU A 144 -6.25 12.45 3.32
N ASP A 145 -5.95 13.63 3.82
CA ASP A 145 -6.97 14.57 4.31
C ASP A 145 -7.97 14.97 3.22
N GLY A 146 -7.48 15.23 2.01
CA GLY A 146 -8.34 15.56 0.86
C GLY A 146 -9.28 14.41 0.48
N LEU A 147 -8.80 13.16 0.56
CA LEU A 147 -9.64 11.99 0.34
C LEU A 147 -10.65 11.79 1.44
N ILE A 148 -10.25 11.94 2.70
CA ILE A 148 -11.13 11.80 3.87
C ILE A 148 -12.24 12.86 3.80
N ALA A 149 -11.90 14.10 3.46
CA ALA A 149 -12.89 15.17 3.30
C ALA A 149 -13.94 14.85 2.21
N ARG A 150 -13.54 14.17 1.13
CA ARG A 150 -14.42 13.85 -0.01
C ARG A 150 -15.20 12.54 0.17
N HIS A 151 -14.60 11.51 0.75
CA HIS A 151 -15.16 10.17 0.76
C HIS A 151 -15.58 9.68 2.15
N GLY A 152 -15.19 10.39 3.20
CA GLY A 152 -15.38 10.02 4.61
C GLY A 152 -14.17 9.34 5.23
N GLN A 153 -14.21 9.18 6.55
CA GLN A 153 -13.15 8.52 7.32
C GLN A 153 -13.09 7.02 6.96
N PRO A 154 -11.97 6.49 6.47
CA PRO A 154 -11.83 5.06 6.20
C PRO A 154 -11.69 4.26 7.50
N ASP A 155 -12.22 3.04 7.50
CA ASP A 155 -11.94 2.07 8.55
C ASP A 155 -10.52 1.48 8.39
N PHE A 156 -10.04 1.38 7.15
CA PHE A 156 -8.72 0.85 6.84
C PHE A 156 -8.08 1.55 5.63
N VAL A 157 -6.79 1.81 5.70
CA VAL A 157 -5.97 2.33 4.60
C VAL A 157 -4.83 1.37 4.31
N LYS A 158 -4.75 0.80 3.10
CA LYS A 158 -3.56 0.12 2.60
C LYS A 158 -2.69 1.12 1.84
N ILE A 159 -1.43 1.23 2.20
CA ILE A 159 -0.44 2.06 1.51
C ILE A 159 0.66 1.14 0.96
N ASP A 160 0.86 1.17 -0.36
CA ASP A 160 1.80 0.32 -1.08
C ASP A 160 2.29 1.10 -2.31
N VAL A 161 3.29 1.94 -2.09
CA VAL A 161 3.70 3.00 -3.04
C VAL A 161 5.21 3.05 -3.27
N GLU A 162 5.89 1.92 -2.95
CA GLU A 162 7.27 1.68 -3.31
C GLU A 162 8.22 2.79 -2.79
N GLY A 163 8.29 2.92 -1.45
CA GLY A 163 9.20 3.85 -0.77
C GLY A 163 8.68 5.28 -0.64
N PHE A 164 7.39 5.53 -0.90
CA PHE A 164 6.76 6.85 -0.74
C PHE A 164 5.72 6.88 0.39
N GLU A 165 5.70 5.87 1.27
CA GLU A 165 4.73 5.64 2.35
C GLU A 165 4.70 6.79 3.34
N LEU A 166 5.87 7.30 3.73
CA LEU A 166 5.97 8.44 4.65
C LEU A 166 5.31 9.70 4.05
N GLU A 167 5.53 9.97 2.77
CA GLU A 167 4.93 11.11 2.09
C GLU A 167 3.40 11.03 2.07
N VAL A 168 2.86 9.82 1.88
CA VAL A 168 1.41 9.58 1.97
C VAL A 168 0.91 9.87 3.39
N LEU A 169 1.60 9.36 4.44
CA LEU A 169 1.22 9.59 5.83
C LEU A 169 1.37 11.03 6.28
N MET A 170 2.33 11.77 5.70
CA MET A 170 2.47 13.22 5.95
C MET A 170 1.28 14.02 5.42
N GLY A 171 0.50 13.47 4.48
CA GLY A 171 -0.74 14.06 3.98
C GLY A 171 -1.98 13.86 4.86
N ALA A 172 -1.83 13.26 6.05
CA ALA A 172 -2.88 13.12 7.06
C ALA A 172 -2.63 14.05 8.24
N SER A 173 -3.64 14.78 8.69
CA SER A 173 -3.60 15.62 9.89
C SER A 173 -4.24 14.97 11.12
N ARG A 174 -4.91 13.84 10.96
CA ARG A 174 -5.64 13.12 12.01
C ARG A 174 -5.29 11.64 12.02
N PRO A 175 -5.42 10.94 13.16
CA PRO A 175 -5.23 9.52 13.26
C PRO A 175 -6.16 8.73 12.32
N LEU A 176 -5.65 7.64 11.77
CA LEU A 176 -6.41 6.67 10.99
C LEU A 176 -6.83 5.51 11.91
N PRO A 177 -8.06 4.95 11.81
CA PRO A 177 -8.49 3.84 12.65
C PRO A 177 -7.61 2.60 12.54
N ALA A 178 -7.30 2.20 11.30
CA ALA A 178 -6.33 1.15 11.00
C ALA A 178 -5.70 1.38 9.63
N LEU A 179 -4.46 0.93 9.47
CA LEU A 179 -3.73 1.02 8.20
C LEU A 179 -2.68 -0.09 8.08
N SER A 180 -2.19 -0.27 6.87
CA SER A 180 -0.91 -0.95 6.64
C SER A 180 -0.07 -0.20 5.63
N PHE A 181 1.25 -0.32 5.77
CA PHE A 181 2.22 0.20 4.82
C PHE A 181 3.35 -0.80 4.61
N GLU A 182 3.91 -0.81 3.39
CA GLU A 182 5.04 -1.67 3.07
C GLU A 182 6.31 -1.20 3.77
N PHE A 183 7.18 -2.16 4.13
CA PHE A 183 8.54 -1.89 4.54
C PHE A 183 9.54 -2.74 3.75
N LEU A 184 10.67 -2.12 3.45
CA LEU A 184 11.84 -2.76 2.86
C LEU A 184 12.98 -2.68 3.88
N PRO A 185 13.63 -3.78 4.28
CA PRO A 185 14.73 -3.72 5.26
C PRO A 185 15.89 -2.81 4.82
N ALA A 186 16.15 -2.71 3.52
CA ALA A 186 17.12 -1.77 2.96
C ALA A 186 16.72 -0.29 3.15
N MET A 187 15.44 -0.01 3.41
CA MET A 187 14.86 1.33 3.63
C MET A 187 14.09 1.38 4.96
N ARG A 188 14.59 0.68 5.98
CA ARG A 188 13.93 0.60 7.30
C ARG A 188 13.69 1.94 7.97
N ASP A 189 14.51 2.94 7.67
CA ASP A 189 14.36 4.33 8.13
C ASP A 189 13.04 4.94 7.65
N VAL A 190 12.56 4.62 6.46
CA VAL A 190 11.22 5.03 5.98
C VAL A 190 10.13 4.42 6.86
N ALA A 191 10.23 3.12 7.16
CA ALA A 191 9.26 2.46 8.04
C ALA A 191 9.28 3.01 9.48
N LEU A 192 10.48 3.29 10.02
CA LEU A 192 10.63 3.93 11.32
C LEU A 192 10.01 5.32 11.34
N ALA A 193 10.26 6.14 10.31
CA ALA A 193 9.65 7.46 10.17
C ALA A 193 8.11 7.39 10.01
N CYS A 194 7.57 6.35 9.36
CA CYS A 194 6.13 6.09 9.32
C CYS A 194 5.56 5.83 10.72
N ILE A 195 6.24 5.01 11.54
CA ILE A 195 5.84 4.76 12.93
C ILE A 195 5.88 6.06 13.74
N ASP A 196 6.96 6.84 13.63
CA ASP A 196 7.09 8.12 14.33
C ASP A 196 5.99 9.09 13.93
N ARG A 197 5.63 9.13 12.63
CA ARG A 197 4.51 9.94 12.14
C ARG A 197 3.18 9.51 12.73
N LEU A 198 2.91 8.22 12.84
CA LEU A 198 1.68 7.68 13.42
C LEU A 198 1.57 7.99 14.91
N GLU A 199 2.65 7.80 15.67
CA GLU A 199 2.71 8.17 17.09
C GLU A 199 2.55 9.68 17.30
N ALA A 200 3.13 10.51 16.42
CA ALA A 200 2.95 11.97 16.47
C ALA A 200 1.51 12.41 16.19
N LEU A 201 0.78 11.70 15.31
CA LEU A 201 -0.61 12.01 14.96
C LEU A 201 -1.59 11.64 16.08
N ALA A 202 -1.37 10.50 16.75
CA ALA A 202 -2.35 9.89 17.63
C ALA A 202 -1.96 9.96 19.12
N GLY A 203 -0.72 10.28 19.42
CA GLY A 203 -0.10 10.17 20.73
C GLY A 203 0.53 8.80 20.99
N PRO A 204 1.57 8.74 21.81
CA PRO A 204 2.29 7.52 22.13
C PRO A 204 1.38 6.42 22.70
N GLY A 205 1.54 5.20 22.17
CA GLY A 205 0.79 4.03 22.63
C GLY A 205 -0.67 3.95 22.14
N HIS A 206 -1.10 4.85 21.27
CA HIS A 206 -2.43 4.79 20.67
C HIS A 206 -2.56 3.56 19.76
N TYR A 207 -1.52 3.28 18.97
CA TYR A 207 -1.52 2.16 18.02
C TYR A 207 -0.91 0.88 18.62
N ARG A 208 -1.47 -0.23 18.15
CA ARG A 208 -0.83 -1.55 18.22
C ARG A 208 -0.32 -1.90 16.84
N TYR A 209 0.84 -2.53 16.78
CA TYR A 209 1.55 -2.84 15.56
C TYR A 209 1.76 -4.34 15.39
N ALA A 210 1.65 -4.85 14.19
CA ALA A 210 2.06 -6.19 13.81
C ALA A 210 2.63 -6.20 12.40
N VAL A 211 3.29 -7.29 12.03
CA VAL A 211 3.94 -7.43 10.73
C VAL A 211 3.41 -8.66 10.01
N SER A 212 3.23 -8.57 8.70
CA SER A 212 3.15 -9.72 7.81
C SER A 212 4.33 -9.71 6.83
N MET A 213 4.98 -10.88 6.64
CA MET A 213 6.16 -10.96 5.78
C MET A 213 5.77 -11.28 4.35
N GLY A 214 6.34 -10.53 3.41
CA GLY A 214 6.10 -10.69 1.97
C GLY A 214 4.62 -10.80 1.66
N GLU A 215 4.28 -11.78 0.86
CA GLU A 215 2.89 -12.07 0.48
C GLU A 215 2.18 -13.05 1.45
N GLN A 216 2.73 -13.28 2.64
CA GLN A 216 2.09 -14.10 3.67
C GLN A 216 0.97 -13.29 4.34
N LEU A 217 -0.25 -13.80 4.24
CA LEU A 217 -1.45 -13.19 4.82
C LEU A 217 -1.65 -13.67 6.26
N GLN A 218 -0.61 -13.48 7.08
CA GLN A 218 -0.56 -13.87 8.48
C GLN A 218 0.27 -12.87 9.28
N LEU A 219 -0.28 -12.36 10.37
CA LEU A 219 0.45 -11.50 11.28
C LEU A 219 1.38 -12.33 12.16
N LEU A 220 2.64 -11.93 12.32
CA LEU A 220 3.61 -12.58 13.17
C LEU A 220 3.20 -12.53 14.66
N ARG A 221 2.61 -11.42 15.09
CA ARG A 221 2.13 -11.20 16.46
C ARG A 221 0.74 -10.58 16.39
N PRO A 222 -0.31 -11.40 16.24
CA PRO A 222 -1.65 -10.94 15.87
C PRO A 222 -2.35 -10.08 16.92
N GLN A 223 -1.91 -10.11 18.19
CA GLN A 223 -2.39 -9.21 19.27
C GLN A 223 -1.82 -7.80 19.16
N GLY A 224 -0.79 -7.61 18.34
CA GLY A 224 -0.08 -6.35 18.17
C GLY A 224 0.84 -6.00 19.33
N GLU A 225 1.86 -5.21 19.01
CA GLU A 225 2.91 -4.76 19.93
C GLU A 225 2.93 -3.23 20.02
N PRO A 226 3.55 -2.65 21.06
CA PRO A 226 3.82 -1.22 21.12
C PRO A 226 4.86 -0.81 20.05
N ALA A 227 4.90 0.48 19.72
CA ALA A 227 5.81 1.04 18.70
C ALA A 227 7.29 0.70 18.96
N ASP A 228 7.75 0.75 20.21
CA ASP A 228 9.15 0.49 20.55
C ASP A 228 9.56 -0.95 20.25
N ALA A 229 8.72 -1.93 20.55
CA ALA A 229 8.99 -3.33 20.20
C ALA A 229 9.06 -3.55 18.68
N LEU A 230 8.23 -2.84 17.91
CA LEU A 230 8.32 -2.89 16.44
C LEU A 230 9.60 -2.21 15.92
N ARG A 231 9.99 -1.05 16.51
CA ARG A 231 11.26 -0.37 16.15
C ARG A 231 12.46 -1.28 16.37
N GLU A 232 12.55 -1.91 17.55
CA GLU A 232 13.61 -2.86 17.87
C GLU A 232 13.65 -4.01 16.87
N TRP A 233 12.49 -4.57 16.53
CA TRP A 233 12.37 -5.64 15.57
C TRP A 233 12.84 -5.22 14.16
N LEU A 234 12.43 -4.03 13.68
CA LEU A 234 12.88 -3.49 12.39
C LEU A 234 14.39 -3.25 12.36
N HIS A 235 14.97 -2.75 13.47
CA HIS A 235 16.42 -2.57 13.58
C HIS A 235 17.20 -3.89 13.52
N ALA A 236 16.65 -4.98 14.05
CA ALA A 236 17.28 -6.29 14.05
C ALA A 236 17.22 -7.01 12.69
N LEU A 237 16.40 -6.53 11.73
CA LEU A 237 16.32 -7.14 10.41
C LEU A 237 17.63 -7.00 9.63
N PRO A 238 18.08 -8.06 8.92
CA PRO A 238 19.16 -7.93 7.95
C PRO A 238 18.82 -6.89 6.86
N HIS A 239 19.80 -6.17 6.37
CA HIS A 239 19.59 -5.14 5.32
C HIS A 239 18.99 -5.72 4.03
N ASP A 240 19.37 -6.93 3.68
CA ASP A 240 18.93 -7.71 2.51
C ASP A 240 17.82 -8.72 2.85
N GLY A 241 17.19 -8.57 4.02
CA GLY A 241 16.07 -9.41 4.46
C GLY A 241 14.83 -9.24 3.59
N PRO A 242 13.83 -10.14 3.75
CA PRO A 242 12.56 -10.04 3.01
C PRO A 242 11.75 -8.83 3.46
N SER A 243 11.07 -8.19 2.51
CA SER A 243 10.08 -7.12 2.76
C SER A 243 8.79 -7.65 3.39
N GLY A 244 7.93 -6.75 3.79
CA GLY A 244 6.61 -7.06 4.33
C GLY A 244 5.76 -5.83 4.56
N ASP A 245 4.62 -6.03 5.22
CA ASP A 245 3.73 -4.96 5.61
C ASP A 245 3.73 -4.76 7.13
N VAL A 246 3.87 -3.54 7.58
CA VAL A 246 3.51 -3.11 8.93
C VAL A 246 2.01 -2.83 8.95
N HIS A 247 1.32 -3.40 9.92
CA HIS A 247 -0.09 -3.12 10.21
C HIS A 247 -0.19 -2.35 11.51
N ALA A 248 -0.93 -1.24 11.52
CA ALA A 248 -1.19 -0.44 12.71
C ALA A 248 -2.70 -0.26 12.91
N TRP A 249 -3.18 -0.35 14.15
CA TRP A 249 -4.58 -0.11 14.49
C TRP A 249 -4.73 0.51 15.86
N GLY A 250 -5.65 1.46 15.96
CA GLY A 250 -6.05 2.10 17.21
C GLY A 250 -7.10 1.29 17.98
N PRO A 251 -7.55 1.80 19.14
CA PRO A 251 -8.59 1.17 19.96
C PRO A 251 -9.88 0.91 19.17
N GLY A 252 -10.42 -0.30 19.32
CA GLY A 252 -11.67 -0.72 18.66
C GLY A 252 -11.53 -1.11 17.17
N ALA A 253 -10.38 -0.93 16.56
CA ALA A 253 -10.07 -1.45 15.23
C ALA A 253 -9.17 -2.70 15.36
N GLY A 254 -9.16 -3.57 14.35
CA GLY A 254 -8.26 -4.74 14.31
C GLY A 254 -8.61 -5.91 15.24
N SER A 255 -9.59 -5.76 16.12
CA SER A 255 -9.90 -6.79 17.15
C SER A 255 -10.70 -7.99 16.62
N GLY A 256 -11.14 -7.98 15.37
CA GLY A 256 -11.92 -9.09 14.77
C GLY A 256 -13.26 -9.40 15.44
N THR A 257 -13.63 -8.68 16.49
CA THR A 257 -14.81 -8.91 17.34
C THR A 257 -15.78 -7.74 17.35
N ARG A 258 -16.10 -7.16 16.20
CA ARG A 258 -17.38 -6.46 16.09
C ARG A 258 -18.40 -7.52 15.66
N ARG A 259 -19.28 -7.90 16.64
CA ARG A 259 -20.41 -8.80 16.42
C ARG A 259 -21.39 -8.23 15.40
#